data_0edcac32bc88ccfa5650b6e308e8ba71
#
_entry.id   0edcac32bc88ccfa5650b6e308e8ba71
#
_cell.length_a   1.000
_cell.length_b   1.000
_cell.length_c   1.000
_cell.angle_alpha   90.00
_cell.angle_beta   90.00
_cell.angle_gamma   90.00
#
_symmetry.space_group_name_H-M   'P 1'
#
loop_
_entity.id
_entity.type
_entity.pdbx_description
1 polymer ?
#
loop_
_entity_poly.entity_id
_entity_poly.type
_entity_poly.pdbx_seq_one_letter_code
_entity_poly.pdbx_strand_id
1 'polypeptide(L)'
;MKSGKGTESGPRRKSNLSSLGTLLVLMLLALSAGAQSELRTVRGAILDKAENPVSSAVVYLKNVRTLAVKTYISDRSGEYRFSGLDPNVDYEVHAESENMTSSTRTVSSFDSRKDIVISLKLDKEKKKT
;
A
#
# COMPACT_ATOMS: atom_id res chain seq x y z
N MET A 1 -43.09 29.84 44.96
CA MET A 1 -43.52 28.56 44.43
C MET A 1 -43.27 28.44 42.95
N LYS A 2 -43.72 29.37 42.23
CA LYS A 2 -43.67 29.24 40.77
C LYS A 2 -42.36 29.66 40.18
N SER A 3 -41.55 30.28 40.95
CA SER A 3 -40.31 30.81 40.50
C SER A 3 -39.31 29.73 40.03
N GLY A 4 -39.50 28.51 40.45
CA GLY A 4 -38.61 27.42 40.04
C GLY A 4 -38.63 27.11 38.56
N LYS A 5 -39.61 27.57 37.87
CA LYS A 5 -39.73 27.29 36.46
C LYS A 5 -38.68 27.97 35.59
N GLY A 6 -38.27 29.13 35.97
CA GLY A 6 -37.30 29.89 35.19
C GLY A 6 -35.93 29.29 35.14
N THR A 7 -35.58 28.45 36.07
CA THR A 7 -34.23 27.86 36.11
C THR A 7 -34.05 26.72 35.12
N GLU A 8 -35.11 26.16 34.62
CA GLU A 8 -35.02 25.00 33.75
C GLU A 8 -34.43 25.31 32.37
N SER A 9 -34.66 26.50 31.88
CA SER A 9 -34.19 26.84 30.53
C SER A 9 -32.70 27.10 30.44
N GLY A 10 -32.03 27.47 31.49
CA GLY A 10 -30.62 27.75 31.50
C GLY A 10 -29.71 26.60 31.12
N PRO A 11 -29.86 25.40 31.68
CA PRO A 11 -29.01 24.27 31.37
C PRO A 11 -29.07 23.83 29.91
N ARG A 12 -30.18 23.98 29.25
CA ARG A 12 -30.34 23.54 27.86
C ARG A 12 -29.46 24.28 26.89
N ARG A 13 -29.27 25.57 27.11
CA ARG A 13 -28.44 26.38 26.24
C ARG A 13 -27.00 25.98 26.29
N LYS A 14 -26.50 25.60 27.44
CA LYS A 14 -25.11 25.18 27.62
C LYS A 14 -24.80 23.90 26.89
N SER A 15 -25.71 22.94 26.89
CA SER A 15 -25.49 21.67 26.19
C SER A 15 -25.46 21.86 24.67
N ASN A 16 -26.24 22.78 24.12
CA ASN A 16 -26.21 23.04 22.68
C ASN A 16 -24.89 23.61 22.24
N LEU A 17 -24.31 24.51 23.01
CA LEU A 17 -23.00 25.08 22.69
C LEU A 17 -21.89 24.03 22.73
N SER A 18 -21.94 23.13 23.69
CA SER A 18 -20.96 22.04 23.77
C SER A 18 -21.05 21.12 22.55
N SER A 19 -22.25 20.82 22.07
CA SER A 19 -22.43 19.97 20.90
C SER A 19 -21.82 20.57 19.65
N LEU A 20 -21.98 21.87 19.45
CA LEU A 20 -21.39 22.55 18.29
C LEU A 20 -19.88 22.52 18.32
N GLY A 21 -19.27 22.76 19.48
CA GLY A 21 -17.83 22.71 19.61
C GLY A 21 -17.25 21.33 19.34
N THR A 22 -17.90 20.30 19.83
CA THR A 22 -17.47 18.91 19.60
C THR A 22 -17.54 18.55 18.12
N LEU A 23 -18.60 18.95 17.44
CA LEU A 23 -18.75 18.68 16.01
C LEU A 23 -17.65 19.33 15.18
N LEU A 24 -17.28 20.55 15.51
CA LEU A 24 -16.22 21.27 14.80
C LEU A 24 -14.86 20.59 14.92
N VAL A 25 -14.54 20.10 16.10
CA VAL A 25 -13.27 19.38 16.34
C VAL A 25 -13.21 18.10 15.53
N LEU A 26 -14.30 17.33 15.49
CA LEU A 26 -14.35 16.11 14.69
C LEU A 26 -14.18 16.38 13.20
N MET A 27 -14.70 17.48 12.70
CA MET A 27 -14.57 17.87 11.32
C MET A 27 -13.12 18.18 10.93
N LEU A 28 -12.39 18.86 11.80
CA LEU A 28 -10.98 19.19 11.59
C LEU A 28 -10.12 17.93 11.57
N LEU A 29 -10.39 16.97 12.43
CA LEU A 29 -9.67 15.69 12.44
C LEU A 29 -9.89 14.89 11.16
N ALA A 30 -11.10 14.91 10.61
CA ALA A 30 -11.40 14.23 9.37
C ALA A 30 -10.63 14.83 8.18
N LEU A 31 -10.48 16.14 8.14
CA LEU A 31 -9.74 16.82 7.09
C LEU A 31 -8.25 16.46 7.11
N SER A 32 -7.65 16.35 8.30
CA SER A 32 -6.24 15.99 8.39
C SER A 32 -5.99 14.54 7.98
N ALA A 33 -6.91 13.62 8.23
CA ALA A 33 -6.79 12.23 7.81
C ALA A 33 -6.81 12.09 6.28
N GLY A 34 -7.55 12.94 5.57
CA GLY A 34 -7.65 12.90 4.11
C GLY A 34 -6.41 13.41 3.39
N ALA A 35 -5.47 14.06 4.09
CA ALA A 35 -4.28 14.63 3.48
C ALA A 35 -3.12 13.64 3.35
N GLN A 36 -3.22 12.43 3.92
CA GLN A 36 -2.15 11.44 3.88
C GLN A 36 -2.15 10.68 2.56
N SER A 37 -0.98 10.57 1.92
CA SER A 37 -0.79 9.74 0.74
C SER A 37 -0.92 8.26 1.12
N GLU A 38 -1.60 7.49 0.30
CA GLU A 38 -1.73 6.06 0.51
C GLU A 38 -0.55 5.32 -0.10
N LEU A 39 -0.03 4.34 0.65
CA LEU A 39 1.06 3.50 0.18
C LEU A 39 0.56 2.49 -0.85
N ARG A 40 1.49 2.00 -1.68
CA ARG A 40 1.17 1.06 -2.75
C ARG A 40 1.61 -0.35 -2.39
N THR A 41 0.99 -1.32 -3.04
CA THR A 41 1.34 -2.74 -2.98
C THR A 41 1.62 -3.23 -4.39
N VAL A 42 2.71 -3.99 -4.55
CA VAL A 42 3.01 -4.74 -5.77
C VAL A 42 2.97 -6.22 -5.43
N ARG A 43 2.20 -6.98 -6.17
CA ARG A 43 2.02 -8.41 -5.95
C ARG A 43 1.80 -9.13 -7.26
N GLY A 44 1.91 -10.45 -7.24
CA GLY A 44 1.65 -11.23 -8.43
C GLY A 44 2.17 -12.64 -8.28
N ALA A 45 2.24 -13.35 -9.39
CA ALA A 45 2.69 -14.74 -9.45
C ALA A 45 4.02 -14.84 -10.21
N ILE A 46 4.85 -15.78 -9.76
CA ILE A 46 6.06 -16.17 -10.49
C ILE A 46 5.72 -17.41 -11.30
N LEU A 47 5.96 -17.36 -12.60
CA LEU A 47 5.62 -18.43 -13.52
C LEU A 47 6.85 -18.94 -14.25
N ASP A 48 6.86 -20.22 -14.60
CA ASP A 48 7.89 -20.78 -15.48
C ASP A 48 7.49 -20.61 -16.96
N LYS A 49 8.28 -21.17 -17.88
CA LYS A 49 8.00 -21.09 -19.32
C LYS A 49 6.68 -21.73 -19.71
N ALA A 50 6.24 -22.73 -18.98
CA ALA A 50 4.96 -23.43 -19.19
C ALA A 50 3.80 -22.77 -18.45
N GLU A 51 4.05 -21.62 -17.81
CA GLU A 51 3.07 -20.87 -17.05
C GLU A 51 2.61 -21.56 -15.77
N ASN A 52 3.43 -22.46 -15.23
CA ASN A 52 3.18 -23.04 -13.92
C ASN A 52 3.74 -22.15 -12.82
N PRO A 53 3.05 -22.04 -11.68
CA PRO A 53 3.57 -21.29 -10.54
C PRO A 53 4.89 -21.86 -10.02
N VAL A 54 5.80 -20.96 -9.66
CA VAL A 54 7.12 -21.36 -9.13
C VAL A 54 7.22 -20.91 -7.67
N SER A 55 7.33 -21.88 -6.76
CA SER A 55 7.57 -21.61 -5.35
C SER A 55 9.06 -21.39 -5.11
N SER A 56 9.37 -20.72 -4.01
CA SER A 56 10.76 -20.49 -3.56
C SER A 56 11.63 -19.71 -4.54
N ALA A 57 11.02 -18.97 -5.46
CA ALA A 57 11.73 -18.01 -6.29
C ALA A 57 12.04 -16.77 -5.47
N VAL A 58 13.18 -16.16 -5.73
CA VAL A 58 13.56 -14.91 -5.07
C VAL A 58 13.09 -13.75 -5.93
N VAL A 59 12.27 -12.87 -5.36
CA VAL A 59 11.77 -11.68 -6.03
C VAL A 59 12.52 -10.47 -5.47
N TYR A 60 13.03 -9.64 -6.36
CA TYR A 60 13.81 -8.45 -6.01
C TYR A 60 13.01 -7.21 -6.37
N LEU A 61 12.92 -6.29 -5.43
CA LEU A 61 12.30 -4.98 -5.65
C LEU A 61 13.34 -3.90 -5.36
N LYS A 62 13.69 -3.13 -6.37
CA LYS A 62 14.68 -2.05 -6.24
C LYS A 62 14.00 -0.69 -6.26
N ASN A 63 14.30 0.12 -5.26
CA ASN A 63 13.94 1.53 -5.26
C ASN A 63 14.89 2.26 -6.21
N VAL A 64 14.37 2.82 -7.28
CA VAL A 64 15.20 3.44 -8.32
C VAL A 64 15.92 4.69 -7.83
N ARG A 65 15.33 5.39 -6.86
CA ARG A 65 15.92 6.61 -6.31
C ARG A 65 17.08 6.33 -5.36
N THR A 66 16.90 5.39 -4.43
CA THR A 66 17.89 5.11 -3.38
C THR A 66 18.77 3.90 -3.71
N LEU A 67 18.38 3.09 -4.70
CA LEU A 67 18.99 1.82 -5.08
C LEU A 67 18.86 0.72 -4.01
N ALA A 68 18.07 0.95 -2.98
CA ALA A 68 17.79 -0.05 -1.95
C ALA A 68 16.99 -1.20 -2.54
N VAL A 69 17.35 -2.43 -2.17
CA VAL A 69 16.71 -3.64 -2.67
C VAL A 69 16.03 -4.39 -1.54
N LYS A 70 14.76 -4.77 -1.75
CA LYS A 70 14.03 -5.68 -0.88
C LYS A 70 13.83 -7.00 -1.61
N THR A 71 13.77 -8.09 -0.87
CA THR A 71 13.53 -9.41 -1.43
C THR A 71 12.31 -10.06 -0.82
N TYR A 72 11.72 -10.98 -1.58
CA TYR A 72 10.60 -11.79 -1.13
C TYR A 72 10.75 -13.19 -1.74
N ILE A 73 10.51 -14.22 -0.95
CA ILE A 73 10.56 -15.61 -1.43
C ILE A 73 9.13 -16.01 -1.78
N SER A 74 8.87 -16.41 -3.03
CA SER A 74 7.53 -16.79 -3.44
C SER A 74 7.02 -17.98 -2.62
N ASP A 75 5.72 -17.97 -2.33
CA ASP A 75 5.08 -19.00 -1.52
C ASP A 75 4.78 -20.27 -2.34
N ARG A 76 4.07 -21.21 -1.73
CA ARG A 76 3.73 -22.49 -2.39
C ARG A 76 2.89 -22.31 -3.65
N SER A 77 2.12 -21.24 -3.71
CA SER A 77 1.31 -20.89 -4.88
C SER A 77 2.08 -20.08 -5.91
N GLY A 78 3.36 -19.81 -5.67
CA GLY A 78 4.19 -18.99 -6.53
C GLY A 78 3.91 -17.50 -6.42
N GLU A 79 3.25 -17.05 -5.37
CA GLU A 79 2.86 -15.66 -5.21
C GLU A 79 3.90 -14.87 -4.40
N TYR A 80 4.01 -13.59 -4.71
CA TYR A 80 4.85 -12.64 -3.99
C TYR A 80 4.07 -11.37 -3.69
N ARG A 81 4.55 -10.59 -2.70
CA ARG A 81 3.90 -9.34 -2.32
C ARG A 81 4.89 -8.39 -1.65
N PHE A 82 4.88 -7.13 -2.08
CA PHE A 82 5.58 -6.02 -1.44
C PHE A 82 4.56 -4.95 -1.07
N SER A 83 4.47 -4.61 0.20
CA SER A 83 3.54 -3.61 0.71
C SER A 83 4.29 -2.39 1.21
N GLY A 84 3.58 -1.31 1.47
CA GLY A 84 4.14 -0.12 2.09
C GLY A 84 5.07 0.66 1.18
N LEU A 85 4.84 0.62 -0.14
CA LEU A 85 5.71 1.29 -1.11
C LEU A 85 5.30 2.75 -1.31
N ASP A 86 6.30 3.61 -1.46
CA ASP A 86 6.11 5.04 -1.66
C ASP A 86 5.47 5.30 -3.02
N PRO A 87 4.31 5.98 -3.08
CA PRO A 87 3.65 6.27 -4.36
C PRO A 87 4.43 7.23 -5.25
N ASN A 88 5.40 7.96 -4.71
CA ASN A 88 6.17 8.96 -5.44
C ASN A 88 7.51 8.43 -5.96
N VAL A 89 7.75 7.14 -5.84
CA VAL A 89 9.01 6.50 -6.21
C VAL A 89 8.76 5.42 -7.25
N ASP A 90 9.63 5.36 -8.26
CA ASP A 90 9.64 4.25 -9.22
C ASP A 90 10.38 3.07 -8.61
N TYR A 91 9.88 1.87 -8.89
CA TYR A 91 10.49 0.61 -8.46
C TYR A 91 10.71 -0.29 -9.66
N GLU A 92 11.72 -1.14 -9.58
CA GLU A 92 11.95 -2.20 -10.55
C GLU A 92 11.82 -3.55 -9.85
N VAL A 93 11.11 -4.49 -10.48
CA VAL A 93 10.87 -5.81 -9.91
C VAL A 93 11.26 -6.89 -10.91
N HIS A 94 11.94 -7.93 -10.44
CA HIS A 94 12.24 -9.13 -11.21
C HIS A 94 12.37 -10.32 -10.27
N ALA A 95 12.34 -11.53 -10.84
CA ALA A 95 12.45 -12.76 -10.06
C ALA A 95 13.56 -13.64 -10.61
N GLU A 96 14.12 -14.48 -9.74
CA GLU A 96 15.14 -15.46 -10.10
C GLU A 96 14.85 -16.77 -9.39
N SER A 97 15.11 -17.87 -10.07
CA SER A 97 15.01 -19.21 -9.48
C SER A 97 16.00 -20.11 -10.23
N GLU A 98 16.91 -20.73 -9.48
CA GLU A 98 17.95 -21.59 -10.07
C GLU A 98 18.74 -20.84 -11.15
N ASN A 99 18.70 -21.29 -12.40
CA ASN A 99 19.41 -20.68 -13.50
C ASN A 99 18.57 -19.69 -14.29
N MET A 100 17.31 -19.47 -13.89
CA MET A 100 16.36 -18.68 -14.66
C MET A 100 16.11 -17.33 -14.01
N THR A 101 15.82 -16.35 -14.84
CA THR A 101 15.42 -15.01 -14.39
C THR A 101 14.25 -14.50 -15.24
N SER A 102 13.51 -13.57 -14.69
CA SER A 102 12.45 -12.87 -15.41
C SER A 102 12.97 -11.58 -16.02
N SER A 103 12.20 -11.00 -16.93
CA SER A 103 12.40 -9.60 -17.31
C SER A 103 12.19 -8.70 -16.11
N THR A 104 12.85 -7.56 -16.10
CA THR A 104 12.62 -6.51 -15.10
C THR A 104 11.41 -5.70 -15.51
N ARG A 105 10.49 -5.50 -14.56
CA ARG A 105 9.28 -4.71 -14.77
C ARG A 105 9.35 -3.45 -13.92
N THR A 106 8.92 -2.35 -14.49
CA THR A 106 8.92 -1.05 -13.80
C THR A 106 7.56 -0.75 -13.21
N VAL A 107 7.56 -0.31 -11.96
CA VAL A 107 6.38 0.22 -11.28
C VAL A 107 6.57 1.74 -11.23
N SER A 108 5.84 2.46 -12.08
CA SER A 108 6.01 3.90 -12.23
C SER A 108 5.30 4.68 -11.14
N SER A 109 5.91 5.77 -10.69
CA SER A 109 5.25 6.71 -9.78
C SER A 109 4.04 7.40 -10.44
N PHE A 110 3.95 7.39 -11.76
CA PHE A 110 2.79 7.92 -12.48
C PHE A 110 1.61 6.95 -12.50
N ASP A 111 1.83 5.69 -12.13
CA ASP A 111 0.75 4.72 -12.00
C ASP A 111 -0.04 5.00 -10.72
N SER A 112 -1.29 5.40 -10.85
CA SER A 112 -2.12 5.81 -9.71
C SER A 112 -2.74 4.65 -8.95
N ARG A 113 -2.56 3.41 -9.42
CA ARG A 113 -3.11 2.24 -8.73
C ARG A 113 -2.40 1.99 -7.41
N LYS A 114 -3.17 1.63 -6.40
CA LYS A 114 -2.63 1.30 -5.07
C LYS A 114 -2.26 -0.17 -4.96
N ASP A 115 -2.91 -1.01 -5.72
CA ASP A 115 -2.66 -2.45 -5.78
C ASP A 115 -2.27 -2.79 -7.22
N ILE A 116 -1.00 -3.06 -7.43
CA ILE A 116 -0.43 -3.32 -8.76
C ILE A 116 -0.09 -4.79 -8.86
N VAL A 117 -0.71 -5.48 -9.82
CA VAL A 117 -0.52 -6.91 -10.04
C VAL A 117 0.40 -7.12 -11.23
N ILE A 118 1.54 -7.76 -11.00
CA ILE A 118 2.53 -8.06 -12.04
C ILE A 118 2.95 -9.51 -11.93
N SER A 119 2.68 -10.30 -12.98
CA SER A 119 3.21 -11.66 -13.09
C SER A 119 4.61 -11.60 -13.70
N LEU A 120 5.53 -12.39 -13.13
CA LEU A 120 6.91 -12.45 -13.58
C LEU A 120 7.18 -13.86 -14.12
N LYS A 121 7.62 -13.92 -15.37
CA LYS A 121 7.87 -15.18 -16.04
C LYS A 121 9.37 -15.45 -16.11
N LEU A 122 9.78 -16.61 -15.60
CA LEU A 122 11.17 -17.06 -15.59
C LEU A 122 11.49 -17.69 -16.95
N ASP A 123 11.71 -16.86 -17.96
CA ASP A 123 11.90 -17.29 -19.33
C ASP A 123 13.31 -16.99 -19.88
N LYS A 124 14.19 -16.45 -19.07
CA LYS A 124 15.56 -16.13 -19.48
C LYS A 124 16.56 -16.88 -18.61
N GLU A 125 17.67 -17.27 -19.19
CA GLU A 125 18.76 -17.84 -18.42
C GLU A 125 19.58 -16.72 -17.76
N LYS A 126 20.03 -16.97 -16.54
CA LYS A 126 20.93 -16.06 -15.85
C LYS A 126 22.27 -16.01 -16.58
N LYS A 127 22.83 -14.83 -16.74
CA LYS A 127 24.18 -14.68 -17.27
C LYS A 127 25.18 -15.22 -16.26
N LYS A 128 26.08 -16.06 -16.72
CA LYS A 128 27.23 -16.48 -15.92
C LYS A 128 28.24 -15.35 -15.93
N THR A 129 28.70 -14.98 -14.75
CA THR A 129 29.80 -14.01 -14.60
C THR A 129 31.07 -14.69 -14.27
#